data_908c7dc0fb7a6b129c6815195517af2a
#
_entry.id   908c7dc0fb7a6b129c6815195517af2a
#
_cell.length_a   1.000
_cell.length_b   1.000
_cell.length_c   1.000
_cell.angle_alpha   90.00
_cell.angle_beta   90.00
_cell.angle_gamma   90.00
#
_symmetry.space_group_name_H-M   'P 1'
#
loop_
_entity.id
_entity.type
_entity.pdbx_description
1 polymer ?
#
loop_
_entity_poly.entity_id
_entity_poly.type
_entity_poly.pdbx_seq_one_letter_code
_entity_poly.pdbx_strand_id
1 'polypeptide(L)'
;VPTILTTVIEERGGYLIKGLQDVFPDQKPVNRTFINTWEDSNVTDIVKKSGRKQLVLAALYTEICLAMPAIQALGEGYEVFVVTDASGGVTAEAHDMAVRRMVQAGAVPITWMAVLGEWQSDWARTETANGIASVVLEHGGASGAALAWELQLLATTPPETTGGH
;
A
#
# COMPACT_ATOMS: atom_id res chain seq x y z
N VAL A 1 0.38 1.85 -11.23
CA VAL A 1 -0.75 2.46 -10.54
C VAL A 1 -0.37 3.91 -10.20
N PRO A 2 -1.24 4.92 -10.48
CA PRO A 2 -0.98 6.28 -10.05
C PRO A 2 -0.87 6.35 -8.53
N THR A 3 0.20 6.98 -8.02
CA THR A 3 0.45 7.11 -6.58
C THR A 3 0.51 8.59 -6.21
N ILE A 4 -0.09 8.96 -5.09
CA ILE A 4 -0.09 10.32 -4.57
C ILE A 4 0.52 10.27 -3.17
N LEU A 5 1.60 11.01 -2.98
CA LEU A 5 2.25 11.17 -1.68
C LEU A 5 1.79 12.48 -1.05
N THR A 6 1.48 12.46 0.24
CA THR A 6 1.07 13.67 0.96
C THR A 6 1.81 13.79 2.28
N THR A 7 2.07 15.03 2.67
CA THR A 7 2.63 15.41 3.97
C THR A 7 1.75 16.48 4.62
N VAL A 8 1.94 16.75 5.90
CA VAL A 8 1.22 17.77 6.65
C VAL A 8 2.21 18.70 7.30
N ILE A 9 2.24 19.96 6.83
CA ILE A 9 3.08 21.02 7.38
C ILE A 9 4.50 20.49 7.65
N GLU A 10 5.25 20.21 6.58
CA GLU A 10 6.59 19.59 6.64
C GLU A 10 7.54 20.28 7.62
N GLU A 11 7.42 21.61 7.77
CA GLU A 11 8.26 22.38 8.70
C GLU A 11 8.00 22.04 10.18
N ARG A 12 6.86 21.42 10.50
CA ARG A 12 6.49 21.01 11.86
C ARG A 12 6.37 19.50 12.02
N GLY A 13 5.71 18.85 11.05
CA GLY A 13 5.42 17.42 11.07
C GLY A 13 6.56 16.55 10.55
N GLY A 14 7.54 17.17 9.90
CA GLY A 14 8.63 16.48 9.22
C GLY A 14 8.28 16.04 7.81
N TYR A 15 9.31 15.65 7.09
CA TYR A 15 9.19 15.15 5.72
C TYR A 15 8.61 13.73 5.69
N LEU A 16 8.25 13.30 4.49
CA LEU A 16 7.85 11.92 4.27
C LEU A 16 8.94 10.96 4.76
N ILE A 17 8.55 9.85 5.38
CA ILE A 17 9.51 8.85 5.84
C ILE A 17 10.38 8.38 4.68
N LYS A 18 11.68 8.27 4.97
CA LYS A 18 12.71 8.02 3.94
C LYS A 18 12.39 6.80 3.08
N GLY A 19 11.95 5.70 3.68
CA GLY A 19 11.62 4.48 2.94
C GLY A 19 10.56 4.67 1.85
N LEU A 20 9.54 5.51 2.09
CA LEU A 20 8.55 5.85 1.06
C LEU A 20 9.12 6.79 0.00
N GLN A 21 9.93 7.78 0.41
CA GLN A 21 10.54 8.71 -0.53
C GLN A 21 11.53 8.01 -1.46
N ASP A 22 12.26 7.02 -0.97
CA ASP A 22 13.23 6.25 -1.76
C ASP A 22 12.55 5.40 -2.87
N VAL A 23 11.31 4.95 -2.63
CA VAL A 23 10.50 4.25 -3.64
C VAL A 23 10.02 5.22 -4.76
N PHE A 24 9.84 6.49 -4.43
CA PHE A 24 9.37 7.53 -5.35
C PHE A 24 10.33 8.73 -5.34
N PRO A 25 11.60 8.56 -5.77
CA PRO A 25 12.63 9.57 -5.59
C PRO A 25 12.34 10.89 -6.33
N ASP A 26 11.66 10.81 -7.45
CA ASP A 26 11.34 11.97 -8.31
C ASP A 26 9.98 12.59 -7.99
N GLN A 27 9.20 11.96 -7.10
CA GLN A 27 7.88 12.46 -6.74
C GLN A 27 7.94 13.38 -5.53
N LYS A 28 7.50 14.61 -5.72
CA LYS A 28 7.35 15.57 -4.63
C LYS A 28 5.99 15.35 -3.94
N PRO A 29 5.96 15.14 -2.62
CA PRO A 29 4.71 15.04 -1.88
C PRO A 29 3.89 16.33 -1.94
N VAL A 30 2.58 16.22 -1.89
CA VAL A 30 1.68 17.38 -1.70
C VAL A 30 1.69 17.73 -0.21
N ASN A 31 2.36 18.87 0.10
CA ASN A 31 2.40 19.38 1.47
C ASN A 31 1.12 20.18 1.75
N ARG A 32 0.30 19.71 2.67
CA ARG A 32 -1.02 20.26 2.99
C ARG A 32 -1.06 20.82 4.41
N THR A 33 -2.04 21.67 4.67
CA THR A 33 -2.37 22.18 6.01
C THR A 33 -3.60 21.48 6.60
N PHE A 34 -4.47 20.96 5.76
CA PHE A 34 -5.65 20.20 6.19
C PHE A 34 -5.28 18.89 6.87
N ILE A 35 -5.87 18.60 8.02
CA ILE A 35 -5.73 17.32 8.69
C ILE A 35 -6.34 16.21 7.81
N ASN A 36 -7.56 16.45 7.33
CA ASN A 36 -8.21 15.57 6.36
C ASN A 36 -7.69 15.86 4.95
N THR A 37 -6.96 14.92 4.39
CA THR A 37 -6.41 15.02 3.03
C THR A 37 -7.48 15.27 1.97
N TRP A 38 -8.70 14.81 2.19
CA TRP A 38 -9.81 14.95 1.23
C TRP A 38 -10.36 16.36 1.14
N GLU A 39 -10.04 17.24 2.10
CA GLU A 39 -10.40 18.65 2.09
C GLU A 39 -9.41 19.51 1.30
N ASP A 40 -8.26 18.97 0.92
CA ASP A 40 -7.27 19.67 0.11
C ASP A 40 -7.54 19.47 -1.38
N SER A 41 -7.88 20.56 -2.07
CA SER A 41 -8.15 20.51 -3.52
C SER A 41 -6.93 20.08 -4.34
N ASN A 42 -5.71 20.38 -3.89
CA ASN A 42 -4.51 19.95 -4.60
C ASN A 42 -4.42 18.41 -4.66
N VAL A 43 -4.89 17.72 -3.63
CA VAL A 43 -4.93 16.26 -3.60
C VAL A 43 -6.14 15.73 -4.37
N THR A 44 -7.35 16.23 -4.05
CA THR A 44 -8.58 15.71 -4.66
C THR A 44 -8.66 15.98 -6.16
N ASP A 45 -8.06 17.04 -6.66
CA ASP A 45 -7.98 17.31 -8.10
C ASP A 45 -7.08 16.30 -8.82
N ILE A 46 -5.96 15.86 -8.21
CA ILE A 46 -5.13 14.79 -8.77
C ILE A 46 -5.92 13.49 -8.82
N VAL A 47 -6.64 13.15 -7.73
CA VAL A 47 -7.50 11.96 -7.70
C VAL A 47 -8.55 12.02 -8.79
N LYS A 48 -9.30 13.12 -8.91
CA LYS A 48 -10.33 13.30 -9.93
C LYS A 48 -9.78 13.21 -11.35
N LYS A 49 -8.63 13.85 -11.61
CA LYS A 49 -7.95 13.80 -12.92
C LYS A 49 -7.49 12.38 -13.30
N SER A 50 -7.21 11.52 -12.33
CA SER A 50 -6.85 10.12 -12.61
C SER A 50 -7.99 9.32 -13.23
N GLY A 51 -9.23 9.75 -13.07
CA GLY A 51 -10.44 9.06 -13.52
C GLY A 51 -10.72 7.74 -12.79
N ARG A 52 -9.93 7.39 -11.80
CA ARG A 52 -10.09 6.15 -11.04
C ARG A 52 -11.19 6.29 -10.00
N LYS A 53 -11.91 5.17 -9.77
CA LYS A 53 -12.97 5.08 -8.77
C LYS A 53 -12.59 4.25 -7.56
N GLN A 54 -11.53 3.47 -7.67
CA GLN A 54 -10.97 2.68 -6.60
C GLN A 54 -9.75 3.38 -6.01
N LEU A 55 -9.72 3.49 -4.68
CA LEU A 55 -8.64 4.09 -3.92
C LEU A 55 -8.05 3.08 -2.95
N VAL A 56 -6.74 2.92 -2.97
CA VAL A 56 -5.99 2.16 -1.96
C VAL A 56 -5.28 3.16 -1.07
N LEU A 57 -5.62 3.19 0.21
CA LEU A 57 -5.14 4.19 1.16
C LEU A 57 -4.32 3.56 2.28
N ALA A 58 -3.22 4.21 2.64
CA ALA A 58 -2.42 3.92 3.82
C ALA A 58 -1.93 5.23 4.43
N ALA A 59 -1.87 5.34 5.74
CA ALA A 59 -1.40 6.57 6.40
C ALA A 59 -1.01 6.38 7.88
N LEU A 60 -0.32 7.37 8.38
CA LEU A 60 -0.15 7.71 9.79
C LEU A 60 -0.88 9.04 10.07
N TYR A 61 -1.83 9.13 11.00
CA TYR A 61 -2.30 8.05 11.87
C TYR A 61 -3.59 7.45 11.31
N THR A 62 -3.82 6.14 11.56
CA THR A 62 -5.00 5.42 11.08
C THR A 62 -6.31 6.12 11.46
N GLU A 63 -6.43 6.56 12.72
CA GLU A 63 -7.63 7.19 13.27
C GLU A 63 -7.90 8.61 12.76
N ILE A 64 -6.91 9.25 12.12
CA ILE A 64 -6.97 10.63 11.65
C ILE A 64 -6.78 10.68 10.14
N CYS A 65 -5.53 10.63 9.70
CA CYS A 65 -5.15 10.89 8.30
C CYS A 65 -5.55 9.76 7.33
N LEU A 66 -5.95 8.60 7.84
CA LEU A 66 -6.55 7.54 7.03
C LEU A 66 -8.08 7.56 7.13
N ALA A 67 -8.63 7.54 8.34
CA ALA A 67 -10.07 7.37 8.55
C ALA A 67 -10.88 8.54 7.98
N MET A 68 -10.42 9.77 8.14
CA MET A 68 -11.17 10.95 7.67
C MET A 68 -11.31 10.96 6.15
N PRO A 69 -10.23 10.89 5.36
CA PRO A 69 -10.35 10.89 3.90
C PRO A 69 -11.04 9.63 3.37
N ALA A 70 -10.83 8.47 3.98
CA ALA A 70 -11.49 7.23 3.57
C ALA A 70 -13.02 7.35 3.65
N ILE A 71 -13.55 7.83 4.78
CA ILE A 71 -14.98 7.99 4.99
C ILE A 71 -15.58 9.06 4.07
N GLN A 72 -14.88 10.16 3.85
CA GLN A 72 -15.35 11.21 2.97
C GLN A 72 -15.37 10.76 1.50
N ALA A 73 -14.30 10.09 1.04
CA ALA A 73 -14.24 9.52 -0.30
C ALA A 73 -15.36 8.50 -0.57
N LEU A 74 -15.68 7.64 0.40
CA LEU A 74 -16.84 6.73 0.33
C LEU A 74 -18.14 7.52 0.14
N GLY A 75 -18.33 8.61 0.89
CA GLY A 75 -19.50 9.49 0.75
C GLY A 75 -19.62 10.16 -0.62
N GLU A 76 -18.51 10.30 -1.35
CA GLU A 76 -18.45 10.83 -2.72
C GLU A 76 -18.53 9.72 -3.80
N GLY A 77 -18.76 8.47 -3.41
CA GLY A 77 -18.98 7.34 -4.31
C GLY A 77 -17.71 6.68 -4.84
N TYR A 78 -16.59 6.83 -4.13
CA TYR A 78 -15.39 6.02 -4.38
C TYR A 78 -15.48 4.67 -3.68
N GLU A 79 -14.86 3.65 -4.25
CA GLU A 79 -14.56 2.39 -3.57
C GLU A 79 -13.22 2.54 -2.85
N VAL A 80 -13.21 2.32 -1.54
CA VAL A 80 -12.03 2.59 -0.72
C VAL A 80 -11.52 1.33 -0.05
N PHE A 81 -10.27 1.01 -0.33
CA PHE A 81 -9.51 -0.06 0.31
C PHE A 81 -8.52 0.57 1.29
N VAL A 82 -8.49 0.09 2.53
CA VAL A 82 -7.59 0.60 3.56
C VAL A 82 -6.56 -0.46 3.94
N VAL A 83 -5.28 -0.14 3.75
CA VAL A 83 -4.19 -1.09 4.00
C VAL A 83 -3.83 -1.03 5.49
N THR A 84 -4.39 -1.96 6.26
CA THR A 84 -4.35 -1.90 7.72
C THR A 84 -2.96 -2.15 8.29
N ASP A 85 -2.18 -3.05 7.71
CA ASP A 85 -0.83 -3.39 8.13
C ASP A 85 0.27 -2.48 7.53
N ALA A 86 -0.10 -1.53 6.66
CA ALA A 86 0.74 -0.44 6.20
C ALA A 86 0.30 0.92 6.78
N SER A 87 -0.52 0.90 7.83
CA SER A 87 -1.02 2.08 8.54
C SER A 87 -0.82 1.92 10.03
N GLY A 88 -0.56 3.01 10.73
CA GLY A 88 -0.31 2.98 12.17
C GLY A 88 -1.14 4.00 12.94
N GLY A 89 -1.69 3.59 14.09
CA GLY A 89 -2.38 4.45 15.03
C GLY A 89 -1.50 4.86 16.21
N VAL A 90 -1.97 5.78 17.02
CA VAL A 90 -1.27 6.19 18.25
C VAL A 90 -1.22 5.05 19.28
N THR A 91 -2.25 4.19 19.30
CA THR A 91 -2.31 2.97 20.08
C THR A 91 -2.95 1.86 19.25
N ALA A 92 -2.78 0.60 19.65
CA ALA A 92 -3.47 -0.53 19.02
C ALA A 92 -5.00 -0.35 19.05
N GLU A 93 -5.55 0.11 20.19
CA GLU A 93 -6.98 0.38 20.30
C GLU A 93 -7.43 1.48 19.33
N ALA A 94 -6.69 2.59 19.22
CA ALA A 94 -7.02 3.67 18.27
C ALA A 94 -7.02 3.18 16.82
N HIS A 95 -6.02 2.38 16.46
CA HIS A 95 -5.94 1.73 15.15
C HIS A 95 -7.16 0.83 14.91
N ASP A 96 -7.45 -0.10 15.82
CA ASP A 96 -8.54 -1.06 15.65
C ASP A 96 -9.91 -0.36 15.56
N MET A 97 -10.14 0.65 16.39
CA MET A 97 -11.38 1.43 16.33
C MET A 97 -11.51 2.21 15.04
N ALA A 98 -10.41 2.78 14.53
CA ALA A 98 -10.41 3.46 13.24
C ALA A 98 -10.74 2.52 12.08
N VAL A 99 -10.12 1.33 12.05
CA VAL A 99 -10.43 0.30 11.03
C VAL A 99 -11.90 -0.09 11.09
N ARG A 100 -12.44 -0.39 12.28
CA ARG A 100 -13.86 -0.72 12.44
C ARG A 100 -14.78 0.41 11.99
N ARG A 101 -14.44 1.66 12.29
CA ARG A 101 -15.20 2.85 11.85
C ARG A 101 -15.20 2.97 10.32
N MET A 102 -14.08 2.76 9.66
CA MET A 102 -13.99 2.78 8.19
C MET A 102 -14.79 1.65 7.56
N VAL A 103 -14.70 0.42 8.11
CA VAL A 103 -15.49 -0.73 7.65
C VAL A 103 -16.99 -0.47 7.81
N GLN A 104 -17.42 0.10 8.93
CA GLN A 104 -18.82 0.48 9.13
C GLN A 104 -19.30 1.51 8.11
N ALA A 105 -18.41 2.39 7.64
CA ALA A 105 -18.71 3.36 6.59
C ALA A 105 -18.69 2.75 5.17
N GLY A 106 -18.22 1.51 5.00
CA GLY A 106 -18.17 0.79 3.74
C GLY A 106 -16.77 0.61 3.14
N ALA A 107 -15.70 0.94 3.85
CA ALA A 107 -14.35 0.67 3.40
C ALA A 107 -14.01 -0.83 3.46
N VAL A 108 -13.19 -1.29 2.53
CA VAL A 108 -12.67 -2.66 2.51
C VAL A 108 -11.30 -2.70 3.18
N PRO A 109 -11.15 -3.37 4.34
CA PRO A 109 -9.85 -3.55 4.96
C PRO A 109 -9.06 -4.60 4.16
N ILE A 110 -7.80 -4.30 3.90
CA ILE A 110 -6.90 -5.17 3.14
C ILE A 110 -5.49 -5.11 3.76
N THR A 111 -4.67 -6.12 3.49
CA THR A 111 -3.26 -6.14 3.87
C THR A 111 -2.37 -5.83 2.66
N TRP A 112 -1.14 -5.36 2.89
CA TRP A 112 -0.22 -5.05 1.81
C TRP A 112 0.08 -6.27 0.92
N MET A 113 0.16 -7.46 1.52
CA MET A 113 0.39 -8.70 0.77
C MET A 113 -0.80 -9.03 -0.14
N ALA A 114 -2.04 -8.78 0.31
CA ALA A 114 -3.23 -8.95 -0.50
C ALA A 114 -3.27 -7.96 -1.67
N VAL A 115 -2.94 -6.68 -1.43
CA VAL A 115 -2.81 -5.67 -2.50
C VAL A 115 -1.79 -6.13 -3.55
N LEU A 116 -0.64 -6.62 -3.11
CA LEU A 116 0.40 -7.14 -4.01
C LEU A 116 -0.13 -8.30 -4.86
N GLY A 117 -0.83 -9.25 -4.24
CA GLY A 117 -1.43 -10.39 -4.94
C GLY A 117 -2.50 -9.98 -5.95
N GLU A 118 -3.40 -9.08 -5.56
CA GLU A 118 -4.45 -8.58 -6.46
C GLU A 118 -3.88 -7.77 -7.64
N TRP A 119 -2.83 -6.99 -7.42
CA TRP A 119 -2.19 -6.24 -8.51
C TRP A 119 -1.40 -7.12 -9.45
N GLN A 120 -0.72 -8.17 -8.96
CA GLN A 120 -0.10 -9.18 -9.82
C GLN A 120 -1.14 -9.96 -10.58
N SER A 121 -2.17 -10.47 -9.90
CA SER A 121 -3.35 -11.16 -10.45
C SER A 121 -3.03 -12.42 -11.26
N ASP A 122 -1.94 -12.46 -12.01
CA ASP A 122 -1.55 -13.57 -12.89
C ASP A 122 -0.01 -13.71 -12.92
N TRP A 123 0.50 -14.86 -12.55
CA TRP A 123 1.92 -15.17 -12.58
C TRP A 123 2.51 -15.27 -13.99
N ALA A 124 1.66 -15.38 -15.03
CA ALA A 124 2.08 -15.29 -16.42
C ALA A 124 2.55 -13.88 -16.79
N ARG A 125 2.31 -12.87 -15.96
CA ARG A 125 2.89 -11.52 -16.10
C ARG A 125 4.33 -11.50 -15.62
N THR A 126 5.22 -12.06 -16.44
CA THR A 126 6.63 -12.26 -16.09
C THR A 126 7.41 -10.96 -15.90
N GLU A 127 6.97 -9.87 -16.52
CA GLU A 127 7.59 -8.54 -16.42
C GLU A 127 7.53 -7.94 -15.00
N THR A 128 6.58 -8.38 -14.17
CA THR A 128 6.44 -7.92 -12.77
C THR A 128 6.77 -8.99 -11.73
N ALA A 129 6.81 -10.27 -12.12
CA ALA A 129 7.00 -11.39 -11.21
C ALA A 129 8.28 -11.29 -10.36
N ASN A 130 9.41 -10.88 -10.96
CA ASN A 130 10.67 -10.71 -10.24
C ASN A 130 10.61 -9.56 -9.21
N GLY A 131 9.92 -8.47 -9.55
CA GLY A 131 9.70 -7.36 -8.61
C GLY A 131 8.85 -7.80 -7.41
N ILE A 132 7.81 -8.58 -7.65
CA ILE A 132 6.97 -9.18 -6.59
C ILE A 132 7.82 -10.08 -5.69
N ALA A 133 8.61 -10.98 -6.28
CA ALA A 133 9.48 -11.87 -5.50
C ALA A 133 10.46 -11.08 -4.61
N SER A 134 11.06 -10.01 -5.13
CA SER A 134 11.96 -9.14 -4.35
C SER A 134 11.24 -8.50 -3.17
N VAL A 135 10.04 -7.97 -3.36
CA VAL A 135 9.24 -7.36 -2.28
C VAL A 135 8.89 -8.40 -1.22
N VAL A 136 8.49 -9.62 -1.63
CA VAL A 136 8.17 -10.71 -0.68
C VAL A 136 9.42 -11.16 0.08
N LEU A 137 10.55 -11.31 -0.58
CA LEU A 137 11.82 -11.68 0.07
C LEU A 137 12.24 -10.66 1.15
N GLU A 138 12.09 -9.37 0.86
CA GLU A 138 12.52 -8.30 1.76
C GLU A 138 11.52 -8.04 2.89
N HIS A 139 10.23 -8.07 2.59
CA HIS A 139 9.19 -7.61 3.52
C HIS A 139 8.19 -8.70 3.94
N GLY A 140 8.24 -9.87 3.34
CA GLY A 140 7.25 -10.94 3.55
C GLY A 140 7.43 -11.74 4.84
N GLY A 141 8.39 -11.43 5.70
CA GLY A 141 8.61 -12.15 6.95
C GLY A 141 8.76 -13.66 6.75
N ALA A 142 7.90 -14.44 7.37
CA ALA A 142 7.94 -15.91 7.23
C ALA A 142 7.72 -16.39 5.79
N SER A 143 6.86 -15.70 5.02
CA SER A 143 6.65 -16.01 3.60
C SER A 143 7.89 -15.70 2.76
N GLY A 144 8.59 -14.60 3.07
CA GLY A 144 9.86 -14.28 2.43
C GLY A 144 10.95 -15.30 2.73
N ALA A 145 11.05 -15.76 3.99
CA ALA A 145 11.97 -16.82 4.37
C ALA A 145 11.65 -18.15 3.64
N ALA A 146 10.37 -18.50 3.53
CA ALA A 146 9.95 -19.71 2.80
C ALA A 146 10.32 -19.62 1.31
N LEU A 147 10.09 -18.47 0.68
CA LEU A 147 10.47 -18.23 -0.72
C LEU A 147 11.99 -18.30 -0.90
N ALA A 148 12.78 -17.74 0.01
CA ALA A 148 14.25 -17.83 -0.04
C ALA A 148 14.74 -19.28 0.00
N TRP A 149 14.15 -20.11 0.86
CA TRP A 149 14.43 -21.54 0.93
C TRP A 149 14.05 -22.28 -0.37
N GLU A 150 12.87 -22.00 -0.91
CA GLU A 150 12.40 -22.59 -2.16
C GLU A 150 13.38 -22.29 -3.30
N LEU A 151 13.75 -21.03 -3.48
CA LEU A 151 14.70 -20.61 -4.50
C LEU A 151 16.08 -21.29 -4.34
N GLN A 152 16.56 -21.45 -3.09
CA GLN A 152 17.80 -22.16 -2.81
C GLN A 152 17.71 -23.63 -3.17
N LEU A 153 16.61 -24.31 -2.84
CA LEU A 153 16.38 -25.71 -3.16
C LEU A 153 16.31 -25.92 -4.68
N LEU A 154 15.58 -25.08 -5.40
CA LEU A 154 15.48 -25.14 -6.86
C LEU A 154 16.84 -24.91 -7.54
N ALA A 155 17.66 -24.00 -7.01
CA ALA A 155 19.00 -23.75 -7.55
C ALA A 155 19.99 -24.93 -7.33
N THR A 156 19.73 -25.78 -6.32
CA THR A 156 20.57 -26.93 -5.98
C THR A 156 20.05 -28.25 -6.55
N THR A 157 18.86 -28.26 -7.15
CA THR A 157 18.33 -29.47 -7.81
C THR A 157 19.14 -29.73 -9.10
N PRO A 158 19.80 -30.89 -9.22
CA PRO A 158 20.50 -31.22 -10.46
C PRO A 158 19.52 -31.24 -11.65
N PRO A 159 19.92 -30.83 -12.84
CA PRO A 159 19.07 -30.97 -14.02
C PRO A 159 18.71 -32.45 -14.18
N GLU A 160 17.42 -32.70 -14.44
CA GLU A 160 16.95 -34.05 -14.74
C GLU A 160 17.84 -34.64 -15.83
N THR A 161 18.54 -35.73 -15.51
CA THR A 161 19.22 -36.48 -16.53
C THR A 161 18.14 -37.07 -17.43
N THR A 162 17.91 -36.48 -18.59
CA THR A 162 17.15 -37.08 -19.66
C THR A 162 17.82 -38.39 -19.99
N GLY A 163 17.34 -39.46 -19.33
CA GLY A 163 17.76 -40.83 -19.63
C GLY A 163 17.36 -41.14 -21.05
N GLY A 164 18.33 -41.11 -21.94
CA GLY A 164 18.16 -41.68 -23.26
C GLY A 164 17.88 -43.20 -23.13
N HIS A 165 16.78 -43.58 -23.69
CA HIS A 165 16.50 -44.93 -24.14
C HIS A 165 16.21 -44.93 -25.62
#